data_f09c1fbefa2cb0bbf9b8d6de8125de2f
#
_entry.id   f09c1fbefa2cb0bbf9b8d6de8125de2f
#
_cell.length_a   1.000
_cell.length_b   1.000
_cell.length_c   1.000
_cell.angle_alpha   90.00
_cell.angle_beta   90.00
_cell.angle_gamma   90.00
#
_symmetry.space_group_name_H-M   'P 1'
#
loop_
_entity.id
_entity.type
_entity.pdbx_description
1 polymer ?
#
loop_
_entity_poly.entity_id
_entity_poly.type
_entity_poly.pdbx_seq_one_letter_code
_entity_poly.pdbx_strand_id
1 'polypeptide(L)'
;MKISAVDWADGGWNIDDSVLLAIEAKKAGVDLIVCSSGNVVAHQKVEFTPGFQVPFAERVKCDADVPTGAVGLITQPAQANEIIQAEKAVLIVMAREFLRDPYFQLHAAKSLGAKVPFPRQYTPAYV
;
A
#
# COMPACT_ATOMS: atom_id res chain seq x y z
N MET A 1 3.40 -1.02 -11.60
CA MET A 1 4.83 -0.83 -11.24
C MET A 1 4.98 -0.76 -9.73
N LYS A 2 6.16 -1.09 -9.15
CA LYS A 2 6.49 -0.83 -7.73
C LYS A 2 7.74 0.02 -7.66
N ILE A 3 7.74 1.04 -6.76
CA ILE A 3 8.88 1.95 -6.55
C ILE A 3 9.31 1.96 -5.08
N SER A 4 10.55 2.36 -4.83
CA SER A 4 11.04 2.84 -3.54
C SER A 4 10.92 4.35 -3.54
N ALA A 5 9.89 4.89 -2.90
CA ALA A 5 9.50 6.30 -3.04
C ALA A 5 10.49 7.26 -2.39
N VAL A 6 11.23 6.83 -1.38
CA VAL A 6 12.29 7.60 -0.71
C VAL A 6 13.39 6.67 -0.21
N ASP A 7 14.62 7.16 -0.13
CA ASP A 7 15.77 6.40 0.37
C ASP A 7 15.98 6.53 1.88
N TRP A 8 15.31 7.47 2.54
CA TRP A 8 15.48 7.78 3.97
C TRP A 8 16.92 8.21 4.31
N ALA A 9 17.58 8.89 3.39
CA ALA A 9 18.95 9.37 3.53
C ALA A 9 19.10 10.73 2.87
N ASP A 10 19.90 11.60 3.48
CA ASP A 10 20.18 12.93 2.94
C ASP A 10 20.89 12.83 1.57
N GLY A 11 20.40 13.60 0.60
CA GLY A 11 20.89 13.59 -0.78
C GLY A 11 20.50 12.37 -1.61
N GLY A 12 19.70 11.44 -1.04
CA GLY A 12 19.12 10.29 -1.74
C GLY A 12 17.83 10.64 -2.49
N TRP A 13 17.22 9.60 -3.07
CA TRP A 13 15.92 9.71 -3.75
C TRP A 13 14.83 10.18 -2.79
N ASN A 14 14.05 11.15 -3.20
CA ASN A 14 13.01 11.76 -2.39
C ASN A 14 11.62 11.64 -3.03
N ILE A 15 10.59 12.10 -2.33
CA ILE A 15 9.20 11.95 -2.79
C ILE A 15 8.89 12.79 -4.03
N ASP A 16 9.53 13.96 -4.20
CA ASP A 16 9.30 14.78 -5.38
C ASP A 16 9.89 14.14 -6.64
N ASP A 17 11.05 13.47 -6.53
CA ASP A 17 11.61 12.62 -7.60
C ASP A 17 10.65 11.50 -7.97
N SER A 18 10.02 10.88 -6.97
CA SER A 18 9.03 9.81 -7.19
C SER A 18 7.76 10.29 -7.87
N VAL A 19 7.30 11.51 -7.59
CA VAL A 19 6.17 12.13 -8.28
C VAL A 19 6.51 12.38 -9.75
N LEU A 20 7.70 12.94 -10.03
CA LEU A 20 8.16 13.14 -11.41
C LEU A 20 8.27 11.82 -12.18
N LEU A 21 8.86 10.79 -11.55
CA LEU A 21 8.92 9.45 -12.14
C LEU A 21 7.50 8.89 -12.41
N ALA A 22 6.57 9.07 -11.50
CA ALA A 22 5.20 8.57 -11.64
C ALA A 22 4.46 9.24 -12.82
N ILE A 23 4.65 10.54 -13.02
CA ILE A 23 4.12 11.28 -14.16
C ILE A 23 4.64 10.69 -15.49
N GLU A 24 5.94 10.45 -15.59
CA GLU A 24 6.54 9.87 -16.81
C GLU A 24 6.13 8.40 -16.99
N ALA A 25 6.04 7.63 -15.90
CA ALA A 25 5.58 6.24 -15.94
C ALA A 25 4.12 6.14 -16.43
N LYS A 26 3.23 7.04 -15.97
CA LYS A 26 1.85 7.13 -16.45
C LYS A 26 1.79 7.40 -17.96
N LYS A 27 2.58 8.36 -18.47
CA LYS A 27 2.69 8.64 -19.90
C LYS A 27 3.18 7.42 -20.71
N ALA A 28 4.03 6.59 -20.11
CA ALA A 28 4.52 5.35 -20.67
C ALA A 28 3.54 4.17 -20.56
N GLY A 29 2.34 4.37 -20.00
CA GLY A 29 1.29 3.35 -19.91
C GLY A 29 1.26 2.56 -18.59
N VAL A 30 1.83 3.09 -17.51
CA VAL A 30 1.70 2.47 -16.17
C VAL A 30 0.35 2.84 -15.57
N ASP A 31 -0.47 1.84 -15.26
CA ASP A 31 -1.83 2.00 -14.74
C ASP A 31 -1.90 2.12 -13.23
N LEU A 32 -0.90 1.59 -12.51
CA LEU A 32 -0.88 1.59 -11.04
C LEU A 32 0.56 1.53 -10.51
N ILE A 33 0.82 2.31 -9.43
CA ILE A 33 2.12 2.34 -8.75
C ILE A 33 1.99 1.95 -7.29
N VAL A 34 2.72 0.92 -6.87
CA VAL A 34 2.86 0.55 -5.46
C VAL A 34 4.02 1.31 -4.86
N CYS A 35 3.75 2.13 -3.83
CA CYS A 35 4.73 2.98 -3.18
C CYS A 35 5.29 2.32 -1.91
N SER A 36 6.47 1.73 -2.02
CA SER A 36 7.31 1.28 -0.90
C SER A 36 8.38 2.32 -0.59
N SER A 37 9.35 2.04 0.27
CA SER A 37 10.48 2.95 0.56
C SER A 37 11.67 2.23 1.18
N GLY A 38 12.86 2.84 1.08
CA GLY A 38 14.09 2.41 1.74
C GLY A 38 14.76 1.18 1.14
N ASN A 39 15.68 0.61 1.91
CA ASN A 39 16.53 -0.54 1.57
C ASN A 39 17.52 -0.29 0.41
N VAL A 40 17.83 0.96 0.11
CA VAL A 40 18.80 1.35 -0.92
C VAL A 40 20.18 1.57 -0.29
N VAL A 41 20.23 2.22 0.88
CA VAL A 41 21.47 2.52 1.59
C VAL A 41 21.47 1.95 3.01
N ALA A 42 22.64 1.54 3.49
CA ALA A 42 22.76 0.92 4.81
C ALA A 42 22.54 1.89 5.99
N HIS A 43 22.78 3.18 5.77
CA HIS A 43 22.66 4.24 6.78
C HIS A 43 21.31 4.95 6.80
N GLN A 44 20.29 4.40 6.13
CA GLN A 44 18.93 4.93 6.15
C GLN A 44 18.37 5.05 7.57
N LYS A 45 17.58 6.10 7.82
CA LYS A 45 16.92 6.35 9.10
C LYS A 45 15.41 6.24 8.92
N VAL A 46 14.84 5.09 9.22
CA VAL A 46 13.41 4.80 9.05
C VAL A 46 12.73 4.65 10.38
N GLU A 47 11.67 5.40 10.63
CA GLU A 47 10.77 5.17 11.75
C GLU A 47 9.64 4.22 11.31
N PHE A 48 9.71 2.98 11.81
CA PHE A 48 8.74 1.94 11.47
C PHE A 48 7.47 2.08 12.32
N THR A 49 6.51 2.87 11.86
CA THR A 49 5.18 3.01 12.45
C THR A 49 4.11 2.39 11.55
N PRO A 50 2.93 2.00 12.09
CA PRO A 50 1.84 1.50 11.26
C PRO A 50 1.47 2.48 10.14
N GLY A 51 1.55 2.02 8.89
CA GLY A 51 1.22 2.85 7.73
C GLY A 51 2.30 3.85 7.31
N PHE A 52 3.54 3.76 7.79
CA PHE A 52 4.61 4.74 7.54
C PHE A 52 4.90 5.06 6.06
N GLN A 53 4.49 4.20 5.13
CA GLN A 53 4.65 4.43 3.69
C GLN A 53 3.36 4.92 3.01
N VAL A 54 2.23 4.97 3.72
CA VAL A 54 0.94 5.42 3.16
C VAL A 54 1.02 6.85 2.62
N PRO A 55 1.69 7.82 3.29
CA PRO A 55 1.81 9.19 2.77
C PRO A 55 2.46 9.27 1.39
N PHE A 56 3.34 8.33 1.04
CA PHE A 56 3.98 8.30 -0.29
C PHE A 56 2.98 7.86 -1.37
N ALA A 57 2.15 6.86 -1.07
CA ALA A 57 1.09 6.44 -1.98
C ALA A 57 0.06 7.57 -2.22
N GLU A 58 -0.33 8.26 -1.15
CA GLU A 58 -1.23 9.42 -1.20
C GLU A 58 -0.63 10.55 -2.04
N ARG A 59 0.63 10.94 -1.79
CA ARG A 59 1.31 12.01 -2.51
C ARG A 59 1.45 11.69 -4.01
N VAL A 60 1.90 10.49 -4.37
CA VAL A 60 2.03 10.06 -5.76
C VAL A 60 0.65 10.00 -6.45
N LYS A 61 -0.38 9.50 -5.77
CA LYS A 61 -1.74 9.46 -6.30
C LYS A 61 -2.26 10.86 -6.62
N CYS A 62 -2.10 11.80 -5.69
CA CYS A 62 -2.61 13.15 -5.85
C CYS A 62 -1.85 13.96 -6.91
N ASP A 63 -0.51 13.93 -6.86
CA ASP A 63 0.30 14.84 -7.66
C ASP A 63 0.61 14.31 -9.07
N ALA A 64 0.68 12.98 -9.25
CA ALA A 64 0.85 12.35 -10.57
C ALA A 64 -0.46 11.89 -11.21
N ASP A 65 -1.57 12.00 -10.49
CA ASP A 65 -2.90 11.54 -10.95
C ASP A 65 -2.85 10.10 -11.50
N VAL A 66 -2.25 9.19 -10.73
CA VAL A 66 -2.12 7.77 -11.05
C VAL A 66 -2.60 6.92 -9.88
N PRO A 67 -3.37 5.83 -10.11
CA PRO A 67 -3.78 4.93 -9.06
C PRO A 67 -2.58 4.37 -8.28
N THR A 68 -2.67 4.30 -6.94
CA THR A 68 -1.57 3.80 -6.11
C THR A 68 -2.00 2.66 -5.20
N GLY A 69 -1.03 1.80 -4.88
CA GLY A 69 -1.12 0.80 -3.84
C GLY A 69 -0.31 1.22 -2.60
N ALA A 70 -0.96 1.23 -1.44
CA ALA A 70 -0.31 1.51 -0.17
C ALA A 70 0.23 0.23 0.48
N VAL A 71 1.41 0.33 1.07
CA VAL A 71 2.09 -0.72 1.84
C VAL A 71 2.71 -0.11 3.09
N GLY A 72 3.21 -0.91 4.01
CA GLY A 72 4.00 -0.45 5.16
C GLY A 72 3.30 -0.65 6.50
N LEU A 73 3.50 -1.82 7.12
CA LEU A 73 2.95 -2.19 8.43
C LEU A 73 1.42 -1.97 8.53
N ILE A 74 0.71 -2.29 7.47
CA ILE A 74 -0.75 -2.35 7.47
C ILE A 74 -1.12 -3.77 7.89
N THR A 75 -1.67 -3.92 9.11
CA THR A 75 -1.91 -5.23 9.74
C THR A 75 -3.32 -5.35 10.32
N GLN A 76 -4.08 -4.26 10.33
CA GLN A 76 -5.43 -4.26 10.90
C GLN A 76 -6.48 -3.95 9.82
N PRO A 77 -7.62 -4.67 9.82
CA PRO A 77 -8.72 -4.41 8.90
C PRO A 77 -9.21 -2.96 8.90
N ALA A 78 -9.36 -2.37 10.10
CA ALA A 78 -9.80 -0.99 10.25
C ALA A 78 -8.81 0.00 9.62
N GLN A 79 -7.50 -0.19 9.83
CA GLN A 79 -6.44 0.61 9.21
C GLN A 79 -6.49 0.51 7.68
N ALA A 80 -6.60 -0.70 7.14
CA ALA A 80 -6.70 -0.92 5.70
C ALA A 80 -7.93 -0.23 5.11
N ASN A 81 -9.08 -0.35 5.76
CA ASN A 81 -10.33 0.28 5.34
C ASN A 81 -10.23 1.82 5.39
N GLU A 82 -9.67 2.39 6.46
CA GLU A 82 -9.49 3.84 6.60
C GLU A 82 -8.66 4.43 5.46
N ILE A 83 -7.56 3.77 5.09
CA ILE A 83 -6.70 4.23 3.98
C ILE A 83 -7.49 4.32 2.66
N ILE A 84 -8.33 3.32 2.38
CA ILE A 84 -9.16 3.30 1.17
C ILE A 84 -10.29 4.33 1.25
N GLN A 85 -11.00 4.42 2.39
CA GLN A 85 -12.11 5.38 2.58
C GLN A 85 -11.63 6.83 2.55
N ALA A 86 -10.43 7.10 3.06
CA ALA A 86 -9.79 8.41 2.98
C ALA A 86 -9.13 8.69 1.61
N GLU A 87 -9.32 7.79 0.64
CA GLU A 87 -8.80 7.90 -0.73
C GLU A 87 -7.27 8.05 -0.83
N LYS A 88 -6.51 7.63 0.19
CA LYS A 88 -5.05 7.72 0.21
C LYS A 88 -4.38 6.76 -0.77
N ALA A 89 -5.05 5.68 -1.10
CA ALA A 89 -4.63 4.72 -2.12
C ALA A 89 -5.87 4.00 -2.66
N VAL A 90 -5.75 3.31 -3.81
CA VAL A 90 -6.87 2.54 -4.38
C VAL A 90 -6.83 1.07 -3.98
N LEU A 91 -5.70 0.58 -3.47
CA LEU A 91 -5.57 -0.77 -2.95
C LEU A 91 -4.51 -0.86 -1.83
N ILE A 92 -4.62 -1.91 -1.03
CA ILE A 92 -3.67 -2.23 0.04
C ILE A 92 -2.82 -3.41 -0.39
N VAL A 93 -1.51 -3.28 -0.21
CA VAL A 93 -0.52 -4.32 -0.51
C VAL A 93 0.09 -4.81 0.79
N MET A 94 0.00 -6.10 1.02
CA MET A 94 0.53 -6.76 2.21
C MET A 94 1.47 -7.91 1.80
N ALA A 95 2.52 -8.15 2.56
CA ALA A 95 3.39 -9.30 2.40
C ALA A 95 3.41 -10.15 3.67
N ARG A 96 4.10 -9.67 4.71
CA ARG A 96 4.24 -10.41 5.97
C ARG A 96 2.91 -10.72 6.66
N GLU A 97 1.90 -9.86 6.49
CA GLU A 97 0.58 -10.11 7.06
C GLU A 97 -0.11 -11.29 6.39
N PHE A 98 -0.04 -11.42 5.06
CA PHE A 98 -0.56 -12.61 4.36
C PHE A 98 0.22 -13.90 4.66
N LEU A 99 1.48 -13.79 5.11
CA LEU A 99 2.21 -14.97 5.62
C LEU A 99 1.70 -15.41 7.00
N ARG A 100 1.24 -14.46 7.83
CA ARG A 100 0.64 -14.74 9.15
C ARG A 100 -0.81 -15.17 9.05
N ASP A 101 -1.57 -14.50 8.20
CA ASP A 101 -2.98 -14.76 7.94
C ASP A 101 -3.27 -14.77 6.43
N PRO A 102 -3.19 -15.94 5.77
CA PRO A 102 -3.50 -16.08 4.34
C PRO A 102 -4.94 -15.72 3.98
N TYR A 103 -5.85 -15.72 4.95
CA TYR A 103 -7.28 -15.39 4.79
C TYR A 103 -7.63 -13.99 5.32
N PHE A 104 -6.64 -13.12 5.47
CA PHE A 104 -6.81 -11.77 6.00
C PHE A 104 -8.00 -11.02 5.40
N GLN A 105 -8.20 -11.08 4.06
CA GLN A 105 -9.32 -10.37 3.43
C GLN A 105 -10.69 -10.90 3.88
N LEU A 106 -10.83 -12.19 4.16
CA LEU A 106 -12.08 -12.77 4.64
C LEU A 106 -12.31 -12.43 6.12
N HIS A 107 -11.25 -12.48 6.94
CA HIS A 107 -11.31 -12.06 8.33
C HIS A 107 -11.58 -10.54 8.45
N ALA A 108 -10.97 -9.74 7.60
CA ALA A 108 -11.21 -8.30 7.51
C ALA A 108 -12.66 -8.00 7.14
N ALA A 109 -13.18 -8.65 6.10
CA ALA A 109 -14.58 -8.49 5.70
C ALA A 109 -15.54 -8.82 6.85
N LYS A 110 -15.32 -9.93 7.55
CA LYS A 110 -16.12 -10.32 8.72
C LYS A 110 -16.06 -9.27 9.83
N SER A 111 -14.87 -8.78 10.17
CA SER A 111 -14.68 -7.79 11.24
C SER A 111 -15.29 -6.41 10.90
N LEU A 112 -15.35 -6.07 9.61
CA LEU A 112 -15.93 -4.82 9.10
C LEU A 112 -17.42 -4.95 8.73
N GLY A 113 -18.04 -6.13 8.92
CA GLY A 113 -19.43 -6.38 8.56
C GLY A 113 -19.69 -6.37 7.04
N ALA A 114 -18.65 -6.52 6.22
CA ALA A 114 -18.76 -6.53 4.77
C ALA A 114 -19.06 -7.95 4.23
N LYS A 115 -19.91 -8.01 3.21
CA LYS A 115 -20.17 -9.28 2.49
C LYS A 115 -19.22 -9.37 1.31
N VAL A 116 -18.40 -10.43 1.28
CA VAL A 116 -17.49 -10.73 0.17
C VAL A 116 -17.74 -12.15 -0.34
N PRO A 117 -17.54 -12.40 -1.65
CA PRO A 117 -17.61 -13.75 -2.18
C PRO A 117 -16.43 -14.57 -1.64
N PHE A 118 -16.70 -15.82 -1.30
CA PHE A 118 -15.70 -16.81 -0.91
C PHE A 118 -15.98 -18.15 -1.63
N PRO A 119 -14.99 -19.03 -1.76
CA PRO A 119 -15.17 -20.32 -2.41
C PRO A 119 -16.27 -21.14 -1.73
N ARG A 120 -17.09 -21.81 -2.52
CA ARG A 120 -18.23 -22.60 -2.01
C ARG A 120 -17.83 -23.60 -0.92
N GLN A 121 -16.61 -24.13 -0.99
CA GLN A 121 -16.06 -25.07 -0.02
C GLN A 121 -15.92 -24.48 1.39
N TYR A 122 -15.84 -23.14 1.51
CA TYR A 122 -15.72 -22.44 2.79
C TYR A 122 -17.08 -22.04 3.39
N THR A 123 -18.20 -22.27 2.69
CA THR A 123 -19.55 -21.91 3.16
C THR A 123 -19.81 -22.36 4.62
N PRO A 124 -19.48 -23.60 5.05
CA PRO A 124 -19.74 -24.01 6.43
C PRO A 124 -19.00 -23.19 7.51
N ALA A 125 -17.92 -22.51 7.14
CA ALA A 125 -17.13 -21.69 8.08
C ALA A 125 -17.63 -20.24 8.18
N TYR A 126 -18.49 -19.79 7.27
CA TYR A 126 -18.95 -18.39 7.16
C TYR A 126 -20.49 -18.25 7.23
N VAL A 127 -21.19 -19.31 7.60
CA VAL A 127 -22.64 -19.32 7.87
C VAL A 127 -22.91 -19.07 9.35
#